data_eba51f4d7c9faef752da704b64602667
#
_entry.id   eba51f4d7c9faef752da704b64602667
#
_cell.length_a   1.000
_cell.length_b   1.000
_cell.length_c   1.000
_cell.angle_alpha   90.00
_cell.angle_beta   90.00
_cell.angle_gamma   90.00
#
_symmetry.space_group_name_H-M   'P 1'
#
loop_
_entity.id
_entity.type
_entity.pdbx_description
1 polymer ?
#
loop_
_entity_poly.entity_id
_entity_poly.type
_entity_poly.pdbx_seq_one_letter_code
_entity_poly.pdbx_strand_id
1 'polypeptide(L)'
;MAAGNGDGSPSNNGNTRGRGGFIDPRFKRLLWYLIASTRGGFNRARILELISSHPANANKIAQELRLDYKTIIHHLEVLAKNGLVITDNEDTYGATYFLTPLMEKNYDSFMEILVKFGKK
;
A
#
# COMPACT_ATOMS: atom_id res chain seq x y z
N MET A 1 -28.86 -14.29 2.38
CA MET A 1 -27.94 -14.33 2.25
C MET A 1 -27.26 -13.94 1.77
N ALA A 2 -27.61 -13.71 1.91
CA ALA A 2 -26.56 -13.65 1.65
C ALA A 2 -25.92 -13.22 1.35
N ALA A 3 -26.57 -13.23 1.45
CA ALA A 3 -25.58 -13.20 1.29
C ALA A 3 -24.92 -12.88 1.05
N GLY A 4 -25.70 -12.78 1.19
CA GLY A 4 -24.84 -12.92 1.08
C GLY A 4 -24.16 -12.51 0.82
N ASN A 5 -24.74 -12.49 0.97
CA ASN A 5 -23.80 -12.60 0.84
C ASN A 5 -23.15 -12.49 0.62
N GLY A 6 -23.85 -12.33 0.61
CA GLY A 6 -23.16 -12.68 0.60
C GLY A 6 -22.61 -12.56 0.55
N ASP A 7 -23.16 -12.65 0.67
CA ASP A 7 -22.37 -13.05 0.75
C ASP A 7 -21.94 -13.41 0.70
N GLY A 8 -22.57 -13.32 0.71
CA GLY A 8 -22.08 -14.12 0.85
C GLY A 8 -21.71 -14.39 1.09
N SER A 9 -22.09 -14.45 1.24
CA SER A 9 -21.48 -15.06 1.62
C SER A 9 -21.02 -15.26 2.05
N PRO A 10 -21.21 -15.44 2.17
CA PRO A 10 -20.66 -15.91 2.82
C PRO A 10 -20.09 -15.65 3.22
N SER A 11 -20.37 -15.53 3.65
CA SER A 11 -19.56 -15.58 4.14
C SER A 11 -18.85 -15.33 4.53
N ASN A 12 -19.09 -15.23 4.95
CA ASN A 12 -18.18 -15.21 5.36
C ASN A 12 -17.55 -15.02 5.80
N ASN A 13 -17.88 -14.92 6.14
CA ASN A 13 -17.05 -14.89 6.59
C ASN A 13 -16.28 -14.70 6.97
N GLY A 14 -16.54 -14.59 7.21
CA GLY A 14 -15.73 -14.51 7.58
C GLY A 14 -15.02 -14.01 7.88
N ASN A 15 -14.99 -13.87 8.24
CA ASN A 15 -14.15 -13.48 8.57
C ASN A 15 -13.55 -12.79 8.80
N THR A 16 -13.68 -12.52 9.14
CA THR A 16 -13.01 -11.95 9.30
C THR A 16 -12.37 -11.24 9.46
N ARG A 17 -12.32 -11.12 9.80
CA ARG A 17 -11.66 -10.46 9.73
C ARG A 17 -11.46 -10.01 9.07
N GLY A 18 -11.74 -9.65 8.92
CA GLY A 18 -11.44 -9.41 8.29
C GLY A 18 -11.31 -9.28 7.78
N ARG A 19 -11.52 -9.40 8.08
CA ARG A 19 -11.21 -9.49 7.31
C ARG A 19 -11.21 -9.94 6.50
N GLY A 20 -11.28 -9.95 6.70
CA GLY A 20 -11.15 -10.69 5.80
C GLY A 20 -11.35 -10.74 4.55
N GLY A 21 -11.24 -10.73 4.16
CA GLY A 21 -11.40 -10.88 2.76
C GLY A 21 -10.35 -11.77 2.21
N PHE A 22 -10.56 -12.13 0.99
CA PHE A 22 -9.65 -12.96 0.25
C PHE A 22 -8.35 -12.22 -0.03
N ILE A 23 -7.21 -12.87 0.21
CA ILE A 23 -5.90 -12.31 -0.07
C ILE A 23 -5.33 -12.97 -1.31
N ASP A 24 -5.06 -12.18 -2.35
CA ASP A 24 -4.50 -12.69 -3.59
C ASP A 24 -3.01 -12.98 -3.38
N PRO A 25 -2.58 -14.24 -3.52
CA PRO A 25 -1.17 -14.58 -3.35
C PRO A 25 -0.23 -13.83 -4.29
N ARG A 26 -0.71 -13.48 -5.48
CA ARG A 26 0.11 -12.73 -6.43
C ARG A 26 0.41 -11.33 -5.92
N PHE A 27 -0.57 -10.68 -5.30
CA PHE A 27 -0.35 -9.36 -4.74
C PHE A 27 0.58 -9.44 -3.54
N LYS A 28 0.45 -10.48 -2.72
CA LYS A 28 1.32 -10.67 -1.58
C LYS A 28 2.78 -10.86 -2.04
N ARG A 29 3.00 -11.63 -3.10
CA ARG A 29 4.35 -11.79 -3.66
C ARG A 29 4.89 -10.49 -4.22
N LEU A 30 4.03 -9.69 -4.84
CA LEU A 30 4.43 -8.38 -5.34
C LEU A 30 4.88 -7.46 -4.21
N LEU A 31 4.12 -7.43 -3.11
CA LEU A 31 4.51 -6.66 -1.93
C LEU A 31 5.86 -7.11 -1.41
N TRP A 32 6.04 -8.42 -1.30
CA TRP A 32 7.32 -8.98 -0.85
C TRP A 32 8.46 -8.47 -1.72
N TYR A 33 8.28 -8.56 -3.03
CA TYR A 33 9.30 -8.12 -3.96
C TYR A 33 9.61 -6.63 -3.79
N LEU A 34 8.58 -5.80 -3.79
CA LEU A 34 8.77 -4.35 -3.75
C LEU A 34 9.36 -3.86 -2.43
N ILE A 35 9.05 -4.54 -1.34
CA ILE A 35 9.43 -4.07 0.00
C ILE A 35 10.64 -4.81 0.55
N ALA A 36 10.70 -6.13 0.36
CA ALA A 36 11.73 -6.94 1.01
C ALA A 36 12.90 -7.27 0.12
N SER A 37 12.68 -7.40 -1.18
CA SER A 37 13.68 -7.98 -2.09
C SER A 37 14.45 -6.96 -2.91
N THR A 38 14.02 -5.69 -2.93
CA THR A 38 14.67 -4.69 -3.77
C THR A 38 15.31 -3.61 -2.90
N ARG A 39 16.28 -2.92 -3.51
CA ARG A 39 17.06 -1.90 -2.81
C ARG A 39 16.17 -0.77 -2.28
N GLY A 40 15.14 -0.39 -3.00
CA GLY A 40 14.28 0.71 -2.60
C GLY A 40 13.21 0.35 -1.58
N GLY A 41 13.20 -0.91 -1.11
CA GLY A 41 12.10 -1.41 -0.28
C GLY A 41 11.91 -0.66 1.03
N PHE A 42 13.01 -0.31 1.70
CA PHE A 42 12.92 0.42 2.97
C PHE A 42 12.19 1.75 2.80
N ASN A 43 12.59 2.53 1.80
CA ASN A 43 11.97 3.82 1.57
C ASN A 43 10.55 3.69 1.07
N ARG A 44 10.26 2.69 0.24
CA ARG A 44 8.89 2.45 -0.20
C ARG A 44 7.99 2.08 0.97
N ALA A 45 8.51 1.31 1.93
CA ALA A 45 7.76 0.99 3.15
C ALA A 45 7.43 2.27 3.93
N ARG A 46 8.40 3.16 4.07
CA ARG A 46 8.18 4.43 4.78
C ARG A 46 7.11 5.28 4.11
N ILE A 47 7.14 5.32 2.78
CA ILE A 47 6.14 6.07 2.01
C ILE A 47 4.75 5.50 2.24
N LEU A 48 4.61 4.16 2.16
CA LEU A 48 3.31 3.52 2.36
C LEU A 48 2.79 3.75 3.76
N GLU A 49 3.65 3.68 4.77
CA GLU A 49 3.22 3.94 6.13
C GLU A 49 2.75 5.38 6.31
N LEU A 50 3.47 6.32 5.72
CA LEU A 50 3.08 7.72 5.82
C LEU A 50 1.72 7.96 5.17
N ILE A 51 1.54 7.46 3.93
CA ILE A 51 0.28 7.63 3.20
C ILE A 51 -0.88 6.95 3.93
N SER A 52 -0.60 5.80 4.56
CA SER A 52 -1.59 5.10 5.36
C SER A 52 -2.08 5.96 6.52
N SER A 53 -1.17 6.70 7.12
CA SER A 53 -1.48 7.60 8.23
C SER A 53 -2.29 8.82 7.75
N HIS A 54 -1.86 9.40 6.63
CA HIS A 54 -2.57 10.52 6.02
C HIS A 54 -2.11 10.69 4.57
N PRO A 55 -3.04 10.86 3.63
CA PRO A 55 -2.66 11.14 2.25
C PRO A 55 -1.85 12.42 2.16
N ALA A 56 -0.93 12.48 1.20
CA ALA A 56 -0.05 13.62 1.07
C ALA A 56 0.47 13.73 -0.36
N ASN A 57 0.91 14.92 -0.75
CA ASN A 57 1.54 15.10 -2.05
C ASN A 57 3.03 14.74 -1.95
N ALA A 58 3.69 14.61 -3.10
CA ALA A 58 5.08 14.17 -3.15
C ALA A 58 6.01 15.10 -2.38
N ASN A 59 5.77 16.40 -2.45
CA ASN A 59 6.61 17.37 -1.76
C ASN A 59 6.53 17.19 -0.25
N LYS A 60 5.33 17.00 0.26
CA LYS A 60 5.12 16.77 1.69
C LYS A 60 5.78 15.48 2.13
N ILE A 61 5.63 14.41 1.34
CA ILE A 61 6.26 13.14 1.65
C ILE A 61 7.77 13.30 1.72
N ALA A 62 8.35 14.00 0.75
CA ALA A 62 9.78 14.23 0.72
C ALA A 62 10.25 14.97 1.96
N GLN A 63 9.52 16.01 2.35
CA GLN A 63 9.85 16.79 3.55
C GLN A 63 9.79 15.93 4.82
N GLU A 64 8.71 15.19 4.99
CA GLU A 64 8.51 14.40 6.20
C GLU A 64 9.50 13.26 6.33
N LEU A 65 9.83 12.63 5.21
CA LEU A 65 10.77 11.51 5.23
C LEU A 65 12.23 11.94 5.08
N ARG A 66 12.43 13.21 4.81
CA ARG A 66 13.79 13.77 4.61
C ARG A 66 14.50 13.08 3.46
N LEU A 67 13.76 12.91 2.37
CA LEU A 67 14.30 12.33 1.15
C LEU A 67 14.18 13.32 0.01
N ASP A 68 15.03 13.13 -0.98
CA ASP A 68 15.03 13.95 -2.17
C ASP A 68 13.70 13.81 -2.92
N TYR A 69 13.20 14.91 -3.45
CA TYR A 69 11.94 14.92 -4.19
C TYR A 69 11.94 13.94 -5.36
N LYS A 70 13.05 13.91 -6.13
CA LYS A 70 13.13 13.01 -7.28
C LYS A 70 13.09 11.53 -6.85
N THR A 71 13.71 11.23 -5.70
CA THR A 71 13.67 9.89 -5.14
C THR A 71 12.24 9.50 -4.79
N ILE A 72 11.51 10.43 -4.16
CA ILE A 72 10.10 10.18 -3.81
C ILE A 72 9.28 9.97 -5.06
N ILE A 73 9.43 10.82 -6.08
CA ILE A 73 8.68 10.68 -7.34
C ILE A 73 8.96 9.32 -7.96
N HIS A 74 10.23 8.90 -7.99
CA HIS A 74 10.56 7.58 -8.53
C HIS A 74 9.83 6.46 -7.80
N HIS A 75 9.86 6.49 -6.48
CA HIS A 75 9.18 5.46 -5.70
C HIS A 75 7.66 5.49 -5.88
N LEU A 76 7.08 6.69 -5.93
CA LEU A 76 5.65 6.81 -6.15
C LEU A 76 5.24 6.27 -7.51
N GLU A 77 6.06 6.49 -8.54
CA GLU A 77 5.79 5.94 -9.86
C GLU A 77 5.81 4.41 -9.83
N VAL A 78 6.79 3.83 -9.15
CA VAL A 78 6.86 2.37 -9.02
C VAL A 78 5.63 1.84 -8.28
N LEU A 79 5.28 2.49 -7.17
CA LEU A 79 4.12 2.07 -6.37
C LEU A 79 2.81 2.23 -7.14
N ALA A 80 2.65 3.33 -7.87
CA ALA A 80 1.43 3.56 -8.66
C ALA A 80 1.32 2.55 -9.80
N LYS A 81 2.42 2.30 -10.49
CA LYS A 81 2.45 1.36 -11.59
C LYS A 81 2.05 -0.04 -11.15
N ASN A 82 2.34 -0.39 -9.91
CA ASN A 82 2.05 -1.71 -9.38
C ASN A 82 0.76 -1.76 -8.55
N GLY A 83 -0.03 -0.68 -8.55
CA GLY A 83 -1.34 -0.69 -7.93
C GLY A 83 -1.36 -0.51 -6.43
N LEU A 84 -0.31 0.04 -5.85
CA LEU A 84 -0.26 0.25 -4.41
C LEU A 84 -0.72 1.65 -4.00
N VAL A 85 -0.48 2.66 -4.85
CA VAL A 85 -0.94 4.02 -4.58
C VAL A 85 -1.65 4.57 -5.81
N ILE A 86 -2.46 5.60 -5.58
CA ILE A 86 -3.19 6.29 -6.65
C ILE A 86 -3.21 7.77 -6.30
N THR A 87 -3.29 8.61 -7.31
CA THR A 87 -3.34 10.05 -7.12
C THR A 87 -4.67 10.61 -7.63
N ASP A 88 -5.12 11.69 -7.02
CA ASP A 88 -6.37 12.35 -7.41
C ASP A 88 -6.24 13.14 -8.71
N ASN A 89 -5.01 13.48 -9.10
CA ASN A 89 -4.81 14.24 -10.33
C ASN A 89 -3.36 14.08 -10.77
N GLU A 90 -3.07 13.01 -11.49
CA GLU A 90 -1.70 12.59 -11.75
C GLU A 90 -0.88 13.57 -12.59
N ASP A 91 -1.53 14.49 -13.30
CA ASP A 91 -0.83 15.46 -14.13
C ASP A 91 -0.61 16.79 -13.44
N THR A 92 -0.98 16.90 -12.16
CA THR A 92 -0.93 18.16 -11.44
C THR A 92 0.15 18.13 -10.38
N TYR A 93 1.03 19.11 -10.42
CA TYR A 93 1.99 19.30 -9.35
C TYR A 93 1.22 19.48 -8.03
N GLY A 94 1.62 18.77 -7.00
CA GLY A 94 0.93 18.84 -5.72
C GLY A 94 -0.22 17.86 -5.58
N ALA A 95 -0.43 16.98 -6.57
CA ALA A 95 -1.47 15.97 -6.48
C ALA A 95 -1.27 15.10 -5.24
N THR A 96 -2.37 14.78 -4.57
CA THR A 96 -2.34 13.99 -3.35
C THR A 96 -2.33 12.51 -3.68
N TYR A 97 -1.52 11.75 -2.96
CA TYR A 97 -1.43 10.29 -3.13
C TYR A 97 -2.16 9.58 -2.01
N PHE A 98 -2.84 8.49 -2.38
CA PHE A 98 -3.63 7.66 -1.48
C PHE A 98 -3.23 6.21 -1.67
N LEU A 99 -3.43 5.38 -0.66
CA LEU A 99 -3.36 3.93 -0.87
C LEU A 99 -4.54 3.51 -1.73
N THR A 100 -4.32 2.55 -2.63
CA THR A 100 -5.42 1.98 -3.39
C THR A 100 -6.27 1.10 -2.45
N PRO A 101 -7.55 0.85 -2.82
CA PRO A 101 -8.35 -0.12 -2.05
C PRO A 101 -7.66 -1.49 -1.95
N LEU A 102 -6.98 -1.91 -3.02
CA LEU A 102 -6.23 -3.16 -3.00
C LEU A 102 -5.13 -3.16 -1.95
N MET A 103 -4.39 -2.06 -1.86
CA MET A 103 -3.33 -1.94 -0.86
C MET A 103 -3.92 -1.89 0.55
N GLU A 104 -5.01 -1.17 0.75
CA GLU A 104 -5.66 -1.10 2.04
C GLU A 104 -6.13 -2.48 2.51
N LYS A 105 -6.70 -3.25 1.59
CA LYS A 105 -7.16 -4.60 1.90
C LYS A 105 -6.00 -5.51 2.32
N ASN A 106 -4.83 -5.28 1.78
CA ASN A 106 -3.66 -6.10 2.03
C ASN A 106 -2.66 -5.48 3.00
N TYR A 107 -3.08 -4.45 3.72
CA TYR A 107 -2.15 -3.74 4.60
C TYR A 107 -1.57 -4.63 5.70
N ASP A 108 -2.37 -5.58 6.21
CA ASP A 108 -1.87 -6.51 7.23
C ASP A 108 -0.73 -7.37 6.69
N SER A 109 -0.82 -7.78 5.43
CA SER A 109 0.27 -8.52 4.79
C SER A 109 1.54 -7.68 4.71
N PHE A 110 1.37 -6.40 4.40
CA PHE A 110 2.50 -5.47 4.37
C PHE A 110 3.14 -5.35 5.75
N MET A 111 2.34 -5.23 6.80
CA MET A 111 2.86 -5.15 8.17
C MET A 111 3.62 -6.43 8.55
N GLU A 112 3.13 -7.59 8.14
CA GLU A 112 3.83 -8.84 8.39
C GLU A 112 5.22 -8.85 7.76
N ILE A 113 5.31 -8.32 6.55
CA ILE A 113 6.61 -8.23 5.86
C ILE A 113 7.57 -7.34 6.64
N LEU A 114 7.08 -6.21 7.13
CA LEU A 114 7.91 -5.27 7.89
C LEU A 114 8.46 -5.93 9.15
N VAL A 115 7.61 -6.67 9.85
CA VAL A 115 8.03 -7.37 11.06
C VAL A 115 9.10 -8.40 10.74
N LYS A 116 8.89 -9.19 9.68
CA LYS A 116 9.82 -10.27 9.32
C LYS A 116 11.21 -9.76 8.96
N PHE A 117 11.28 -8.59 8.38
CA PHE A 117 12.57 -8.06 7.94
C PHE A 117 13.14 -7.01 8.87
N GLY A 118 12.56 -6.89 10.07
CA GLY A 118 13.11 -5.98 11.05
C GLY A 118 12.98 -4.52 10.69
N LYS A 119 12.01 -4.18 9.86
CA LYS A 119 11.80 -2.78 9.44
C LYS A 119 10.87 -2.02 10.38
N LYS A 120 10.28 -2.74 11.30
CA LYS A 120 9.46 -2.15 12.33
C LYS A 120 9.95 -2.57 13.70
#